data_000e8ba93d743bc1a99c779530fb2ade
#
_entry.id   000e8ba93d743bc1a99c779530fb2ade
#
_cell.length_a   1.000
_cell.length_b   1.000
_cell.length_c   1.000
_cell.angle_alpha   90.00
_cell.angle_beta   90.00
_cell.angle_gamma   90.00
#
_symmetry.space_group_name_H-M   'P 1'
#
loop_
_entity.id
_entity.type
_entity.pdbx_description
1 polymer ?
#
loop_
_entity_poly.entity_id
_entity_poly.type
_entity_poly.pdbx_seq_one_letter_code
_entity_poly.pdbx_strand_id
1 'polypeptide(L)'
;VCIQKALNKLKESDQNQGVFRSAFFKSIERLEAVRASLIKLLSAFFSALESLSRYHLDDYDSKNVSTPIAKFLKPYNFDISQDNVKNLTQSVSTYTHLRNALFHNGKLECEPNINGTYIKLEMSEYYANFSMLVPLVMLKYIGFDDGYTNWNSWLDRMPFK
;
A
#
# COMPACT_ATOMS: atom_id res chain seq x y z
N VAL A 1 2.57 -22.36 -13.89
CA VAL A 1 3.56 -23.11 -14.70
C VAL A 1 4.86 -23.39 -13.91
N CYS A 2 5.41 -22.42 -13.14
CA CYS A 2 6.64 -22.64 -12.36
C CYS A 2 6.47 -23.61 -11.19
N ILE A 3 5.36 -23.54 -10.45
CA ILE A 3 5.08 -24.40 -9.29
C ILE A 3 4.92 -25.86 -9.72
N GLN A 4 4.24 -26.10 -10.84
CA GLN A 4 4.06 -27.46 -11.36
C GLN A 4 5.37 -28.08 -11.84
N LYS A 5 6.26 -27.29 -12.46
CA LYS A 5 7.62 -27.76 -12.82
C LYS A 5 8.47 -28.06 -11.59
N ALA A 6 8.36 -27.25 -10.53
CA ALA A 6 9.06 -27.49 -9.27
C ALA A 6 8.55 -28.76 -8.56
N LEU A 7 7.22 -28.97 -8.55
CA LEU A 7 6.60 -30.18 -8.00
C LEU A 7 6.96 -31.45 -8.79
N ASN A 8 7.08 -31.36 -10.11
CA ASN A 8 7.51 -32.46 -10.94
C ASN A 8 8.98 -32.83 -10.68
N LYS A 9 9.88 -31.84 -10.53
CA LYS A 9 11.27 -32.09 -10.13
C LYS A 9 11.41 -32.71 -8.74
N LEU A 10 10.50 -32.38 -7.81
CA LEU A 10 10.44 -33.02 -6.48
C LEU A 10 10.10 -34.49 -6.56
N LYS A 11 9.45 -34.94 -7.64
CA LYS A 11 9.07 -36.32 -7.86
C LYS A 11 10.16 -37.18 -8.58
N GLU A 12 11.09 -36.49 -9.25
CA GLU A 12 12.00 -37.17 -10.21
C GLU A 12 13.36 -37.59 -9.67
N SER A 13 13.80 -37.22 -8.46
CA SER A 13 15.11 -37.59 -7.96
C SER A 13 15.21 -37.78 -6.45
N ASP A 14 15.45 -39.02 -6.02
CA ASP A 14 15.54 -39.39 -4.58
C ASP A 14 16.79 -38.86 -3.86
N GLN A 15 17.92 -38.68 -4.54
CA GLN A 15 19.19 -38.32 -3.89
C GLN A 15 19.39 -36.81 -3.67
N ASN A 16 18.76 -35.93 -4.45
CA ASN A 16 18.85 -34.50 -4.31
C ASN A 16 17.57 -33.84 -3.71
N GLN A 17 16.58 -34.64 -3.36
CA GLN A 17 15.29 -34.19 -2.84
C GLN A 17 15.41 -33.36 -1.55
N GLY A 18 16.29 -33.72 -0.65
CA GLY A 18 16.44 -33.07 0.65
C GLY A 18 16.89 -31.60 0.53
N VAL A 19 17.88 -31.32 -0.32
CA VAL A 19 18.45 -29.99 -0.50
C VAL A 19 17.47 -29.07 -1.28
N PHE A 20 16.89 -29.60 -2.38
CA PHE A 20 15.92 -28.84 -3.16
C PHE A 20 14.63 -28.57 -2.37
N ARG A 21 14.14 -29.57 -1.65
CA ARG A 21 12.96 -29.42 -0.78
C ARG A 21 13.19 -28.38 0.31
N SER A 22 14.34 -28.42 0.98
CA SER A 22 14.72 -27.43 1.99
C SER A 22 14.83 -26.02 1.39
N ALA A 23 15.48 -25.85 0.24
CA ALA A 23 15.59 -24.58 -0.44
C ALA A 23 14.23 -24.04 -0.89
N PHE A 24 13.35 -24.91 -1.40
CA PHE A 24 12.00 -24.55 -1.83
C PHE A 24 11.14 -24.06 -0.65
N PHE A 25 11.11 -24.80 0.46
CA PHE A 25 10.36 -24.39 1.65
C PHE A 25 10.90 -23.10 2.26
N LYS A 26 12.23 -22.93 2.37
CA LYS A 26 12.84 -21.67 2.83
C LYS A 26 12.48 -20.48 1.93
N SER A 27 12.38 -20.71 0.61
CA SER A 27 11.97 -19.65 -0.33
C SER A 27 10.52 -19.27 -0.15
N ILE A 28 9.63 -20.24 0.09
CA ILE A 28 8.19 -19.98 0.38
C ILE A 28 8.05 -19.24 1.71
N GLU A 29 8.67 -19.71 2.78
CA GLU A 29 8.66 -19.05 4.10
C GLU A 29 9.14 -17.61 4.02
N ARG A 30 10.18 -17.34 3.23
CA ARG A 30 10.68 -15.98 3.01
C ARG A 30 9.68 -15.11 2.24
N LEU A 31 9.02 -15.63 1.21
CA LEU A 31 7.98 -14.92 0.46
C LEU A 31 6.77 -14.61 1.34
N GLU A 32 6.35 -15.56 2.18
CA GLU A 32 5.25 -15.36 3.13
C GLU A 32 5.61 -14.33 4.21
N ALA A 33 6.84 -14.37 4.73
CA ALA A 33 7.32 -13.38 5.70
C ALA A 33 7.40 -11.96 5.10
N VAL A 34 7.86 -11.82 3.86
CA VAL A 34 7.87 -10.54 3.14
C VAL A 34 6.44 -10.05 2.92
N ARG A 35 5.53 -10.91 2.45
CA ARG A 35 4.12 -10.58 2.27
C ARG A 35 3.47 -10.14 3.59
N ALA A 36 3.68 -10.89 4.67
CA ALA A 36 3.15 -10.54 5.99
C ALA A 36 3.72 -9.21 6.51
N SER A 37 5.00 -8.91 6.24
CA SER A 37 5.63 -7.64 6.61
C SER A 37 5.06 -6.46 5.82
N LEU A 38 4.83 -6.61 4.52
CA LEU A 38 4.19 -5.60 3.67
C LEU A 38 2.77 -5.30 4.13
N ILE A 39 2.00 -6.33 4.46
CA ILE A 39 0.65 -6.21 4.99
C ILE A 39 0.63 -5.42 6.30
N LYS A 40 1.50 -5.79 7.25
CA LYS A 40 1.62 -5.10 8.54
C LYS A 40 2.02 -3.63 8.37
N LEU A 41 2.98 -3.36 7.50
CA LEU A 41 3.49 -2.02 7.26
C LEU A 41 2.43 -1.11 6.61
N LEU A 42 1.72 -1.60 5.59
CA LEU A 42 0.62 -0.85 4.98
C LEU A 42 -0.49 -0.56 5.99
N SER A 43 -0.85 -1.57 6.77
CA SER A 43 -1.87 -1.44 7.83
C SER A 43 -1.48 -0.38 8.84
N ALA A 44 -0.23 -0.38 9.29
CA ALA A 44 0.29 0.60 10.24
C ALA A 44 0.29 2.02 9.64
N PHE A 45 0.76 2.18 8.41
CA PHE A 45 0.77 3.47 7.72
C PHE A 45 -0.64 4.03 7.52
N PHE A 46 -1.57 3.19 7.05
CA PHE A 46 -2.95 3.63 6.85
C PHE A 46 -3.62 4.02 8.17
N SER A 47 -3.47 3.21 9.20
CA SER A 47 -4.04 3.48 10.53
C SER A 47 -3.43 4.74 11.15
N ALA A 48 -2.13 4.96 11.00
CA ALA A 48 -1.47 6.17 11.48
C ALA A 48 -2.03 7.43 10.79
N LEU A 49 -2.18 7.39 9.45
CA LEU A 49 -2.70 8.51 8.69
C LEU A 49 -4.18 8.77 9.00
N GLU A 50 -4.99 7.72 9.11
CA GLU A 50 -6.39 7.81 9.50
C GLU A 50 -6.54 8.41 10.89
N SER A 51 -5.82 7.88 11.89
CA SER A 51 -5.90 8.36 13.28
C SER A 51 -5.45 9.83 13.39
N LEU A 52 -4.36 10.20 12.72
CA LEU A 52 -3.87 11.57 12.71
C LEU A 52 -4.87 12.53 12.05
N SER A 53 -5.45 12.12 10.92
CA SER A 53 -6.44 12.92 10.20
C SER A 53 -7.69 13.15 11.03
N ARG A 54 -8.21 12.11 11.66
CA ARG A 54 -9.40 12.20 12.52
C ARG A 54 -9.14 13.06 13.74
N TYR A 55 -8.01 12.87 14.41
CA TYR A 55 -7.60 13.68 15.57
C TYR A 55 -7.47 15.16 15.20
N HIS A 56 -6.78 15.48 14.09
CA HIS A 56 -6.53 16.86 13.68
C HIS A 56 -7.82 17.60 13.27
N LEU A 57 -8.79 16.88 12.67
CA LEU A 57 -10.04 17.45 12.18
C LEU A 57 -11.19 17.34 13.18
N ASP A 58 -10.98 16.66 14.31
CA ASP A 58 -12.04 16.25 15.26
C ASP A 58 -13.20 15.51 14.55
N ASP A 59 -12.89 14.69 13.55
CA ASP A 59 -13.86 14.00 12.68
C ASP A 59 -13.85 12.49 12.96
N TYR A 60 -14.58 12.09 13.98
CA TYR A 60 -14.77 10.67 14.32
C TYR A 60 -16.06 10.07 13.74
N ASP A 61 -16.95 10.89 13.19
CA ASP A 61 -18.27 10.49 12.73
C ASP A 61 -18.32 10.12 11.25
N SER A 62 -17.34 10.58 10.45
CA SER A 62 -17.28 10.27 9.03
C SER A 62 -17.15 8.77 8.78
N LYS A 63 -18.19 8.19 8.15
CA LYS A 63 -18.24 6.76 7.78
C LYS A 63 -17.21 6.39 6.72
N ASN A 64 -16.93 7.33 5.81
CA ASN A 64 -15.95 7.13 4.75
C ASN A 64 -14.58 7.63 5.21
N VAL A 65 -13.64 6.71 5.37
CA VAL A 65 -12.27 6.98 5.84
C VAL A 65 -11.48 7.89 4.88
N SER A 66 -11.76 7.84 3.59
CA SER A 66 -11.06 8.68 2.60
C SER A 66 -11.34 10.18 2.78
N THR A 67 -12.51 10.53 3.33
CA THR A 67 -12.92 11.92 3.51
C THR A 67 -12.05 12.70 4.50
N PRO A 68 -11.86 12.25 5.76
CA PRO A 68 -11.00 12.95 6.70
C PRO A 68 -9.54 12.97 6.26
N ILE A 69 -9.04 11.90 5.64
CA ILE A 69 -7.67 11.86 5.12
C ILE A 69 -7.47 12.90 4.03
N ALA A 70 -8.37 12.97 3.04
CA ALA A 70 -8.27 13.96 1.95
C ALA A 70 -8.36 15.41 2.46
N LYS A 71 -9.27 15.67 3.39
CA LYS A 71 -9.40 17.00 4.04
C LYS A 71 -8.13 17.39 4.79
N PHE A 72 -7.52 16.43 5.51
CA PHE A 72 -6.30 16.65 6.26
C PHE A 72 -5.09 16.92 5.34
N LEU A 73 -4.96 16.22 4.21
CA LEU A 73 -3.83 16.35 3.30
C LEU A 73 -3.86 17.62 2.46
N LYS A 74 -5.05 18.19 2.22
CA LYS A 74 -5.24 19.38 1.37
C LYS A 74 -4.43 20.61 1.80
N PRO A 75 -4.40 21.05 3.08
CA PRO A 75 -3.60 22.20 3.53
C PRO A 75 -2.10 22.02 3.34
N TYR A 76 -1.62 20.78 3.27
CA TYR A 76 -0.20 20.46 3.10
C TYR A 76 0.24 20.39 1.64
N ASN A 77 -0.67 20.69 0.69
CA ASN A 77 -0.39 20.74 -0.75
C ASN A 77 0.18 19.42 -1.32
N PHE A 78 -0.25 18.28 -0.79
CA PHE A 78 -0.03 17.00 -1.46
C PHE A 78 -0.98 16.91 -2.66
N ASP A 79 -0.44 16.47 -3.81
CA ASP A 79 -1.22 16.29 -5.04
C ASP A 79 -2.04 14.98 -4.97
N ILE A 80 -2.99 14.96 -4.04
CA ILE A 80 -3.90 13.85 -3.78
C ILE A 80 -5.27 14.40 -3.39
N SER A 81 -6.31 13.77 -3.88
CA SER A 81 -7.70 14.12 -3.60
C SER A 81 -8.47 12.93 -3.04
N GLN A 82 -9.69 13.15 -2.56
CA GLN A 82 -10.52 12.05 -2.07
C GLN A 82 -10.73 11.00 -3.16
N ASP A 83 -11.18 11.44 -4.34
CA ASP A 83 -11.46 10.61 -5.51
C ASP A 83 -10.79 11.24 -6.74
N ASN A 84 -9.96 10.47 -7.43
CA ASN A 84 -9.32 10.90 -8.67
C ASN A 84 -9.36 9.76 -9.69
N VAL A 85 -10.39 9.76 -10.53
CA VAL A 85 -10.59 8.71 -11.55
C VAL A 85 -9.59 8.79 -12.71
N LYS A 86 -8.93 9.94 -12.90
CA LYS A 86 -7.92 10.12 -13.95
C LYS A 86 -6.54 9.65 -13.52
N ASN A 87 -6.26 9.71 -12.21
CA ASN A 87 -5.01 9.25 -11.64
C ASN A 87 -5.27 8.55 -10.31
N LEU A 88 -5.40 7.25 -10.35
CA LEU A 88 -5.75 6.43 -9.18
C LEU A 88 -4.67 6.47 -8.09
N THR A 89 -3.41 6.72 -8.44
CA THR A 89 -2.33 6.92 -7.46
C THR A 89 -2.58 8.16 -6.59
N GLN A 90 -3.20 9.18 -7.15
CA GLN A 90 -3.53 10.44 -6.47
C GLN A 90 -4.94 10.44 -5.87
N SER A 91 -5.52 9.27 -5.63
CA SER A 91 -6.84 9.09 -5.04
C SER A 91 -6.74 8.40 -3.68
N VAL A 92 -7.18 9.05 -2.60
CA VAL A 92 -7.25 8.43 -1.27
C VAL A 92 -8.18 7.21 -1.27
N SER A 93 -9.25 7.26 -2.06
CA SER A 93 -10.20 6.14 -2.20
C SER A 93 -9.54 4.88 -2.74
N THR A 94 -8.54 4.97 -3.63
CA THR A 94 -7.76 3.82 -4.11
C THR A 94 -7.13 3.06 -2.95
N TYR A 95 -6.44 3.77 -2.07
CA TYR A 95 -5.79 3.17 -0.90
C TYR A 95 -6.79 2.65 0.13
N THR A 96 -7.93 3.31 0.26
CA THR A 96 -9.04 2.84 1.12
C THR A 96 -9.62 1.52 0.61
N HIS A 97 -9.84 1.37 -0.69
CA HIS A 97 -10.32 0.13 -1.28
C HIS A 97 -9.33 -1.02 -1.07
N LEU A 98 -8.05 -0.78 -1.33
CA LEU A 98 -6.99 -1.77 -1.12
C LEU A 98 -6.85 -2.16 0.36
N ARG A 99 -6.89 -1.17 1.27
CA ARG A 99 -6.89 -1.42 2.72
C ARG A 99 -8.08 -2.28 3.13
N ASN A 100 -9.28 -1.96 2.66
CA ASN A 100 -10.49 -2.70 3.00
C ASN A 100 -10.44 -4.14 2.45
N ALA A 101 -9.97 -4.35 1.22
CA ALA A 101 -9.76 -5.69 0.66
C ALA A 101 -8.79 -6.52 1.52
N LEU A 102 -7.71 -5.88 1.97
CA LEU A 102 -6.73 -6.52 2.83
C LEU A 102 -7.31 -6.90 4.20
N PHE A 103 -7.96 -5.94 4.89
CA PHE A 103 -8.45 -6.14 6.25
C PHE A 103 -9.66 -7.09 6.33
N HIS A 104 -10.59 -6.98 5.40
CA HIS A 104 -11.81 -7.79 5.47
C HIS A 104 -11.66 -9.16 4.78
N ASN A 105 -10.82 -9.24 3.74
CA ASN A 105 -10.76 -10.43 2.89
C ASN A 105 -9.35 -11.05 2.80
N GLY A 106 -8.32 -10.44 3.37
CA GLY A 106 -6.92 -10.87 3.24
C GLY A 106 -6.40 -10.81 1.80
N LYS A 107 -7.04 -9.99 0.92
CA LYS A 107 -6.71 -9.88 -0.50
C LYS A 107 -5.82 -8.68 -0.76
N LEU A 108 -4.85 -8.85 -1.66
CA LEU A 108 -3.97 -7.78 -2.13
C LEU A 108 -4.47 -7.10 -3.42
N GLU A 109 -5.69 -7.42 -3.82
CA GLU A 109 -6.37 -6.86 -5.00
C GLU A 109 -7.86 -6.68 -4.72
N CYS A 110 -8.48 -5.76 -5.45
CA CYS A 110 -9.93 -5.56 -5.42
C CYS A 110 -10.42 -4.95 -6.74
N GLU A 111 -11.72 -5.05 -6.97
CA GLU A 111 -12.39 -4.49 -8.16
C GLU A 111 -13.56 -3.60 -7.72
N PRO A 112 -13.28 -2.39 -7.17
CA PRO A 112 -14.33 -1.47 -6.80
C PRO A 112 -15.05 -0.92 -8.04
N ASN A 113 -16.33 -0.58 -7.87
CA ASN A 113 -17.07 0.21 -8.85
C ASN A 113 -16.74 1.70 -8.63
N ILE A 114 -16.04 2.29 -9.58
CA ILE A 114 -15.68 3.71 -9.57
C ILE A 114 -16.44 4.38 -10.73
N ASN A 115 -17.40 5.23 -10.39
CA ASN A 115 -18.23 5.94 -11.37
C ASN A 115 -18.90 5.02 -12.44
N GLY A 116 -19.39 3.86 -12.01
CA GLY A 116 -20.08 2.91 -12.91
C GLY A 116 -19.15 1.93 -13.62
N THR A 117 -17.83 2.03 -13.45
CA THR A 117 -16.85 1.13 -14.05
C THR A 117 -16.14 0.32 -12.96
N TYR A 118 -16.05 -0.99 -13.15
CA TYR A 118 -15.24 -1.85 -12.29
C TYR A 118 -13.77 -1.72 -12.70
N ILE A 119 -12.94 -1.32 -11.74
CA ILE A 119 -11.51 -1.10 -11.97
C ILE A 119 -10.71 -2.05 -11.08
N LYS A 120 -9.85 -2.86 -11.67
CA LYS A 120 -8.95 -3.73 -10.93
C LYS A 120 -7.84 -2.90 -10.30
N LEU A 121 -7.70 -3.01 -8.98
CA LEU A 121 -6.64 -2.38 -8.19
C LEU A 121 -5.77 -3.47 -7.59
N GLU A 122 -4.45 -3.38 -7.78
CA GLU A 122 -3.47 -4.29 -7.20
C GLU A 122 -2.55 -3.55 -6.22
N MET A 123 -2.37 -4.08 -5.02
CA MET A 123 -1.54 -3.48 -3.98
C MET A 123 -0.10 -3.21 -4.44
N SER A 124 0.45 -4.09 -5.28
CA SER A 124 1.80 -3.98 -5.85
C SER A 124 2.03 -2.69 -6.64
N GLU A 125 0.99 -2.15 -7.26
CA GLU A 125 1.08 -0.93 -8.07
C GLU A 125 1.10 0.34 -7.22
N TYR A 126 0.40 0.35 -6.09
CA TYR A 126 0.16 1.56 -5.28
C TYR A 126 0.94 1.60 -3.96
N TYR A 127 1.39 0.43 -3.46
CA TYR A 127 2.06 0.34 -2.16
C TYR A 127 3.26 1.26 -2.04
N ALA A 128 4.12 1.29 -3.04
CA ALA A 128 5.35 2.06 -2.98
C ALA A 128 5.10 3.58 -2.89
N ASN A 129 4.08 4.07 -3.60
CA ASN A 129 3.68 5.48 -3.53
C ASN A 129 3.14 5.82 -2.14
N PHE A 130 2.24 5.00 -1.61
CA PHE A 130 1.64 5.21 -0.30
C PHE A 130 2.66 5.15 0.84
N SER A 131 3.59 4.19 0.78
CA SER A 131 4.65 4.05 1.79
C SER A 131 5.62 5.24 1.83
N MET A 132 5.79 5.95 0.70
CA MET A 132 6.55 7.19 0.65
C MET A 132 5.73 8.41 1.08
N LEU A 133 4.44 8.44 0.77
CA LEU A 133 3.55 9.55 1.14
C LEU A 133 3.49 9.76 2.65
N VAL A 134 3.29 8.70 3.42
CA VAL A 134 3.03 8.81 4.87
C VAL A 134 4.17 9.46 5.64
N PRO A 135 5.45 9.08 5.49
CA PRO A 135 6.56 9.80 6.11
C PRO A 135 6.64 11.27 5.73
N LEU A 136 6.39 11.62 4.45
CA LEU A 136 6.38 13.02 3.99
C LEU A 136 5.27 13.82 4.69
N VAL A 137 4.09 13.24 4.83
CA VAL A 137 2.98 13.86 5.58
C VAL A 137 3.38 14.12 7.02
N MET A 138 3.99 13.15 7.70
CA MET A 138 4.45 13.31 9.08
C MET A 138 5.48 14.44 9.21
N LEU A 139 6.45 14.52 8.30
CA LEU A 139 7.44 15.59 8.29
C LEU A 139 6.79 16.96 8.11
N LYS A 140 5.89 17.12 7.13
CA LYS A 140 5.15 18.38 6.96
C LYS A 140 4.28 18.76 8.15
N TYR A 141 3.62 17.77 8.76
CA TYR A 141 2.77 17.98 9.92
C TYR A 141 3.53 18.56 11.11
N ILE A 142 4.77 18.13 11.34
CA ILE A 142 5.63 18.67 12.41
C ILE A 142 6.35 19.96 12.02
N GLY A 143 6.07 20.52 10.83
CA GLY A 143 6.66 21.79 10.37
C GLY A 143 8.07 21.66 9.82
N PHE A 144 8.54 20.43 9.48
CA PHE A 144 9.84 20.26 8.84
C PHE A 144 9.79 20.80 7.40
N ASP A 145 10.73 21.69 7.08
CA ASP A 145 11.01 22.12 5.70
C ASP A 145 12.46 22.60 5.60
N ASP A 146 13.29 21.86 4.89
CA ASP A 146 14.70 22.18 4.62
C ASP A 146 14.90 22.95 3.30
N GLY A 147 13.82 23.24 2.58
CA GLY A 147 13.85 23.90 1.28
C GLY A 147 14.31 22.99 0.12
N TYR A 148 14.84 21.81 0.38
CA TYR A 148 15.36 20.87 -0.61
C TYR A 148 14.46 19.65 -0.82
N THR A 149 13.67 19.28 0.15
CA THR A 149 12.77 18.13 0.07
C THR A 149 11.75 18.30 -1.05
N ASN A 150 11.68 17.31 -1.93
CA ASN A 150 10.60 17.21 -2.91
C ASN A 150 9.38 16.55 -2.26
N TRP A 151 8.40 17.36 -1.92
CA TRP A 151 7.16 16.89 -1.27
C TRP A 151 6.29 15.99 -2.16
N ASN A 152 6.55 15.96 -3.47
CA ASN A 152 5.90 15.06 -4.42
C ASN A 152 6.75 13.83 -4.78
N SER A 153 7.86 13.59 -4.07
CA SER A 153 8.73 12.44 -4.29
C SER A 153 8.02 11.09 -4.20
N TRP A 154 6.87 11.05 -3.53
CA TRP A 154 6.01 9.87 -3.50
C TRP A 154 5.38 9.52 -4.87
N LEU A 155 5.35 10.47 -5.82
CA LEU A 155 4.88 10.29 -7.20
C LEU A 155 6.04 10.03 -8.16
N ASP A 156 7.06 10.89 -8.14
CA ASP A 156 8.15 10.92 -9.13
C ASP A 156 9.43 10.19 -8.68
N ARG A 157 9.48 9.75 -7.43
CA ARG A 157 10.62 9.04 -6.82
C ARG A 157 11.90 9.88 -6.71
N MET A 158 11.82 11.18 -6.87
CA MET A 158 12.96 12.11 -6.74
C MET A 158 12.92 12.76 -5.34
N PRO A 159 13.78 12.38 -4.40
CA PRO A 159 13.69 12.83 -3.00
C PRO A 159 14.00 14.32 -2.82
N PHE A 160 14.79 14.90 -3.72
CA PHE A 160 15.20 16.30 -3.68
C PHE A 160 14.76 17.06 -4.92
N LYS A 161 14.61 18.40 -4.73
CA LYS A 161 14.32 19.33 -5.85
C LYS A 161 15.55 19.56 -6.71
#